data_d1869bc9b81b020cdb5880456c876a85
#
_entry.id   d1869bc9b81b020cdb5880456c876a85
#
_cell.length_a   1.000
_cell.length_b   1.000
_cell.length_c   1.000
_cell.angle_alpha   90.00
_cell.angle_beta   90.00
_cell.angle_gamma   90.00
#
_symmetry.space_group_name_H-M   'P 1'
#
loop_
_entity.id
_entity.type
_entity.pdbx_description
1 polymer ?
#
loop_
_entity_poly.entity_id
_entity_poly.type
_entity_poly.pdbx_seq_one_letter_code
_entity_poly.pdbx_strand_id
1 'polypeptide(L)'
;EKTGGFAAERVLKFSLSLMNVFSSRSLHLVLSLFFLPMVVVYAVTGLLYLAGTDENFTSTVTVHELDGTDRPPYEASLRELERRGATLPEGKVRPFKGNYVLGPLTNDHVLFIRKGDALRAKVVSPGMYPKLLLVHKGKAGWWFAFLGWGAAFSLLAAYVTGIALMWKSPGRRRLMLFTAALGVGAVVVGYLLL
;
A
#
# COMPACT_ATOMS: atom_id res chain seq x y z
N GLU A 1 -44.04 39.28 -1.36
CA GLU A 1 -43.85 38.36 -2.52
C GLU A 1 -42.39 38.29 -3.09
N LYS A 2 -41.37 38.86 -2.38
CA LYS A 2 -39.98 38.89 -2.84
C LYS A 2 -39.05 37.84 -2.24
N THR A 3 -39.51 37.01 -1.33
CA THR A 3 -38.66 36.02 -0.60
C THR A 3 -38.49 34.68 -1.30
N GLY A 4 -39.36 34.31 -2.24
CA GLY A 4 -39.29 33.02 -2.97
C GLY A 4 -38.17 32.99 -4.03
N GLY A 5 -37.78 34.14 -4.61
CA GLY A 5 -36.75 34.20 -5.65
C GLY A 5 -35.33 33.96 -5.13
N PHE A 6 -35.02 34.39 -3.92
CA PHE A 6 -33.69 34.21 -3.30
C PHE A 6 -33.37 32.77 -2.94
N ALA A 7 -34.37 32.00 -2.48
CA ALA A 7 -34.20 30.61 -2.17
C ALA A 7 -33.97 29.76 -3.44
N ALA A 8 -34.76 30.00 -4.48
CA ALA A 8 -34.63 29.31 -5.76
C ALA A 8 -33.29 29.60 -6.44
N GLU A 9 -32.80 30.84 -6.38
CA GLU A 9 -31.50 31.21 -6.94
C GLU A 9 -30.33 30.56 -6.19
N ARG A 10 -30.40 30.41 -4.86
CA ARG A 10 -29.39 29.71 -4.06
C ARG A 10 -29.38 28.21 -4.37
N VAL A 11 -30.54 27.58 -4.50
CA VAL A 11 -30.65 26.16 -4.86
C VAL A 11 -30.11 25.92 -6.27
N LEU A 12 -30.40 26.81 -7.21
CA LEU A 12 -29.88 26.73 -8.58
C LEU A 12 -28.37 26.91 -8.62
N LYS A 13 -27.80 27.89 -7.89
CA LYS A 13 -26.35 28.10 -7.79
C LYS A 13 -25.67 26.93 -7.11
N PHE A 14 -26.26 26.32 -6.08
CA PHE A 14 -25.74 25.13 -5.42
C PHE A 14 -25.77 23.91 -6.36
N SER A 15 -26.87 23.70 -7.10
CA SER A 15 -26.99 22.64 -8.10
C SER A 15 -25.98 22.81 -9.25
N LEU A 16 -25.79 24.02 -9.77
CA LEU A 16 -24.80 24.32 -10.79
C LEU A 16 -23.37 24.17 -10.27
N SER A 17 -23.12 24.50 -9.00
CA SER A 17 -21.82 24.25 -8.34
C SER A 17 -21.53 22.75 -8.21
N LEU A 18 -22.50 21.95 -7.83
CA LEU A 18 -22.39 20.47 -7.78
C LEU A 18 -22.14 19.88 -9.18
N MET A 19 -22.82 20.37 -10.20
CA MET A 19 -22.59 19.91 -11.58
C MET A 19 -21.17 20.25 -12.08
N ASN A 20 -20.59 21.38 -11.66
CA ASN A 20 -19.19 21.72 -11.97
C ASN A 20 -18.18 20.83 -11.25
N VAL A 21 -18.50 20.30 -10.08
CA VAL A 21 -17.65 19.32 -9.37
C VAL A 21 -17.55 18.00 -10.18
N PHE A 22 -18.59 17.63 -10.94
CA PHE A 22 -18.59 16.46 -11.83
C PHE A 22 -17.98 16.73 -13.22
N SER A 23 -17.41 17.91 -13.47
CA SER A 23 -16.64 18.10 -14.68
C SER A 23 -15.40 17.18 -14.67
N SER A 24 -15.00 16.66 -15.84
CA SER A 24 -13.83 15.78 -15.96
C SER A 24 -12.56 16.39 -15.34
N ARG A 25 -12.42 17.72 -15.36
CA ARG A 25 -11.30 18.43 -14.75
C ARG A 25 -11.37 18.44 -13.22
N SER A 26 -12.54 18.71 -12.66
CA SER A 26 -12.74 18.73 -11.20
C SER A 26 -12.59 17.32 -10.63
N LEU A 27 -13.16 16.30 -11.28
CA LEU A 27 -13.02 14.92 -10.88
C LEU A 27 -11.55 14.48 -10.90
N HIS A 28 -10.83 14.80 -11.97
CA HIS A 28 -9.39 14.55 -12.09
C HIS A 28 -8.61 15.20 -10.94
N LEU A 29 -8.87 16.48 -10.67
CA LEU A 29 -8.19 17.22 -9.59
C LEU A 29 -8.46 16.61 -8.20
N VAL A 30 -9.74 16.38 -7.88
CA VAL A 30 -10.16 15.85 -6.57
C VAL A 30 -9.57 14.47 -6.32
N LEU A 31 -9.70 13.55 -7.27
CA LEU A 31 -9.16 12.20 -7.14
C LEU A 31 -7.63 12.22 -7.03
N SER A 32 -6.96 12.99 -7.88
CA SER A 32 -5.50 13.06 -7.88
C SER A 32 -4.96 13.62 -6.57
N LEU A 33 -5.55 14.68 -6.02
CA LEU A 33 -5.09 15.27 -4.76
C LEU A 33 -5.45 14.41 -3.55
N PHE A 34 -6.66 13.82 -3.52
CA PHE A 34 -7.08 12.97 -2.40
C PHE A 34 -6.20 11.73 -2.25
N PHE A 35 -5.86 11.06 -3.36
CA PHE A 35 -5.03 9.86 -3.33
C PHE A 35 -3.54 10.13 -3.48
N LEU A 36 -3.10 11.39 -3.66
CA LEU A 36 -1.69 11.73 -3.77
C LEU A 36 -0.82 11.17 -2.63
N PRO A 37 -1.22 11.24 -1.34
CA PRO A 37 -0.42 10.66 -0.27
C PRO A 37 -0.18 9.16 -0.43
N MET A 38 -1.20 8.40 -0.87
CA MET A 38 -1.05 6.96 -1.12
C MET A 38 -0.13 6.68 -2.32
N VAL A 39 -0.24 7.48 -3.38
CA VAL A 39 0.65 7.37 -4.54
C VAL A 39 2.10 7.65 -4.15
N VAL A 40 2.34 8.66 -3.31
CA VAL A 40 3.69 8.97 -2.78
C VAL A 40 4.23 7.81 -1.95
N VAL A 41 3.43 7.24 -1.04
CA VAL A 41 3.83 6.05 -0.26
C VAL A 41 4.22 4.90 -1.20
N TYR A 42 3.41 4.63 -2.22
CA TYR A 42 3.67 3.57 -3.17
C TYR A 42 4.94 3.83 -4.01
N ALA A 43 5.13 5.05 -4.48
CA ALA A 43 6.32 5.43 -5.24
C ALA A 43 7.60 5.28 -4.40
N VAL A 44 7.62 5.86 -3.19
CA VAL A 44 8.79 5.82 -2.30
C VAL A 44 9.12 4.38 -1.88
N THR A 45 8.13 3.63 -1.40
CA THR A 45 8.37 2.24 -0.98
C THR A 45 8.74 1.33 -2.14
N GLY A 46 8.16 1.56 -3.32
CA GLY A 46 8.51 0.83 -4.55
C GLY A 46 9.94 1.11 -5.01
N LEU A 47 10.39 2.36 -5.00
CA LEU A 47 11.76 2.75 -5.35
C LEU A 47 12.77 2.15 -4.36
N LEU A 48 12.51 2.21 -3.06
CA LEU A 48 13.38 1.60 -2.05
C LEU A 48 13.46 0.09 -2.22
N TYR A 49 12.33 -0.56 -2.52
CA TYR A 49 12.30 -1.99 -2.79
C TYR A 49 13.10 -2.38 -4.04
N LEU A 50 12.96 -1.61 -5.13
CA LEU A 50 13.75 -1.80 -6.37
C LEU A 50 15.25 -1.55 -6.15
N ALA A 51 15.60 -0.64 -5.24
CA ALA A 51 16.99 -0.40 -4.83
C ALA A 51 17.57 -1.53 -3.95
N GLY A 52 16.81 -2.60 -3.67
CA GLY A 52 17.27 -3.73 -2.86
C GLY A 52 17.25 -3.48 -1.35
N THR A 53 16.52 -2.45 -0.88
CA THR A 53 16.41 -2.18 0.55
C THR A 53 15.76 -3.36 1.28
N ASP A 54 16.39 -3.84 2.35
CA ASP A 54 15.89 -4.95 3.16
C ASP A 54 14.50 -4.64 3.74
N GLU A 55 13.61 -5.65 3.75
CA GLU A 55 12.24 -5.48 4.27
C GLU A 55 12.20 -5.11 5.76
N ASN A 56 13.26 -5.39 6.54
CA ASN A 56 13.38 -5.02 7.95
C ASN A 56 14.15 -3.70 8.15
N PHE A 57 14.49 -2.99 7.07
CA PHE A 57 15.10 -1.67 7.18
C PHE A 57 14.30 -0.78 8.13
N THR A 58 14.98 -0.13 9.06
CA THR A 58 14.40 0.62 10.19
C THR A 58 13.76 -0.23 11.30
N SER A 59 13.79 -1.57 11.24
CA SER A 59 13.28 -2.43 12.31
C SER A 59 14.37 -2.80 13.30
N THR A 60 13.99 -3.01 14.55
CA THR A 60 14.82 -3.72 15.52
C THR A 60 14.52 -5.20 15.44
N VAL A 61 15.52 -6.03 15.18
CA VAL A 61 15.38 -7.48 15.05
C VAL A 61 16.35 -8.16 16.00
N THR A 62 15.82 -8.93 16.94
CA THR A 62 16.62 -9.79 17.82
C THR A 62 16.35 -11.25 17.47
N VAL A 63 17.41 -12.03 17.29
CA VAL A 63 17.32 -13.45 16.92
C VAL A 63 17.71 -14.31 18.13
N HIS A 64 16.83 -15.23 18.48
CA HIS A 64 17.06 -16.22 19.54
C HIS A 64 17.07 -17.62 18.94
N GLU A 65 18.08 -18.40 19.26
CA GLU A 65 18.08 -19.84 18.98
C GLU A 65 17.35 -20.56 20.11
N LEU A 66 16.45 -21.45 19.74
CA LEU A 66 15.54 -22.15 20.64
C LEU A 66 15.66 -23.67 20.43
N ASP A 67 15.11 -24.43 21.37
CA ASP A 67 15.05 -25.88 21.23
C ASP A 67 14.23 -26.29 20.00
N GLY A 68 14.89 -26.96 19.08
CA GLY A 68 14.28 -27.45 17.86
C GLY A 68 13.23 -28.55 18.06
N THR A 69 13.07 -29.12 19.25
CA THR A 69 12.05 -30.12 19.54
C THR A 69 10.66 -29.50 19.72
N ASP A 70 10.58 -28.21 20.11
CA ASP A 70 9.31 -27.51 20.33
C ASP A 70 8.48 -27.41 19.04
N ARG A 71 7.17 -27.51 19.17
CA ARG A 71 6.18 -27.52 18.07
C ARG A 71 5.10 -26.47 18.31
N PRO A 72 4.39 -26.04 17.25
CA PRO A 72 3.25 -25.14 17.44
C PRO A 72 2.27 -25.70 18.46
N PRO A 73 1.81 -24.89 19.41
CA PRO A 73 1.87 -23.42 19.49
C PRO A 73 3.15 -22.80 20.08
N TYR A 74 4.26 -23.53 20.22
CA TYR A 74 5.57 -23.05 20.71
C TYR A 74 5.56 -22.50 22.14
N GLU A 75 4.80 -23.11 23.05
CA GLU A 75 4.65 -22.63 24.43
C GLU A 75 5.95 -22.64 25.24
N ALA A 76 6.78 -23.67 25.05
CA ALA A 76 8.08 -23.74 25.70
C ALA A 76 9.01 -22.63 25.20
N SER A 77 9.02 -22.41 23.89
CA SER A 77 9.80 -21.35 23.24
C SER A 77 9.35 -19.95 23.68
N LEU A 78 8.05 -19.72 23.83
CA LEU A 78 7.51 -18.44 24.29
C LEU A 78 7.94 -18.15 25.74
N ARG A 79 7.82 -19.13 26.64
CA ARG A 79 8.29 -19.01 28.03
C ARG A 79 9.80 -18.76 28.12
N GLU A 80 10.58 -19.37 27.23
CA GLU A 80 12.01 -19.12 27.16
C GLU A 80 12.34 -17.71 26.69
N LEU A 81 11.62 -17.17 25.69
CA LEU A 81 11.77 -15.81 25.21
C LEU A 81 11.44 -14.79 26.31
N GLU A 82 10.36 -15.01 27.08
CA GLU A 82 10.01 -14.18 28.24
C GLU A 82 11.10 -14.18 29.30
N ARG A 83 11.65 -15.36 29.63
CA ARG A 83 12.78 -15.48 30.58
C ARG A 83 14.02 -14.71 30.09
N ARG A 84 14.24 -14.63 28.79
CA ARG A 84 15.32 -13.83 28.19
C ARG A 84 15.00 -12.34 28.09
N GLY A 85 13.85 -11.90 28.61
CA GLY A 85 13.43 -10.49 28.65
C GLY A 85 12.80 -9.99 27.35
N ALA A 86 12.40 -10.87 26.43
CA ALA A 86 11.68 -10.45 25.24
C ALA A 86 10.24 -10.06 25.59
N THR A 87 9.81 -8.90 25.14
CA THR A 87 8.39 -8.50 25.21
C THR A 87 7.61 -9.22 24.13
N LEU A 88 6.68 -10.09 24.55
CA LEU A 88 5.85 -10.85 23.60
C LEU A 88 4.56 -10.11 23.30
N PRO A 89 4.12 -10.06 22.02
CA PRO A 89 2.82 -9.53 21.66
C PRO A 89 1.71 -10.48 22.10
N GLU A 90 0.55 -9.93 22.37
CA GLU A 90 -0.65 -10.69 22.65
C GLU A 90 -1.16 -11.46 21.41
N GLY A 91 -1.75 -12.61 21.62
CA GLY A 91 -2.41 -13.37 20.58
C GLY A 91 -2.04 -14.85 20.53
N LYS A 92 -2.40 -15.49 19.43
CA LYS A 92 -2.09 -16.91 19.17
C LYS A 92 -1.08 -17.03 18.05
N VAL A 93 -0.20 -18.01 18.17
CA VAL A 93 0.70 -18.37 17.10
C VAL A 93 -0.10 -18.91 15.91
N ARG A 94 0.18 -18.38 14.73
CA ARG A 94 -0.53 -18.71 13.47
C ARG A 94 0.45 -19.03 12.35
N PRO A 95 0.07 -19.86 11.38
CA PRO A 95 0.90 -20.12 10.19
C PRO A 95 1.10 -18.85 9.37
N PHE A 96 2.33 -18.67 8.85
CA PHE A 96 2.69 -17.55 8.00
C PHE A 96 3.82 -17.93 7.03
N LYS A 97 3.55 -18.04 5.73
CA LYS A 97 4.54 -18.32 4.66
C LYS A 97 5.48 -19.49 4.98
N GLY A 98 4.92 -20.65 5.37
CA GLY A 98 5.69 -21.82 5.75
C GLY A 98 6.39 -21.76 7.12
N ASN A 99 6.21 -20.68 7.84
CA ASN A 99 6.68 -20.44 9.21
C ASN A 99 5.49 -20.16 10.13
N TYR A 100 5.76 -19.68 11.36
CA TYR A 100 4.72 -19.30 12.31
C TYR A 100 4.99 -17.91 12.86
N VAL A 101 3.94 -17.15 13.14
CA VAL A 101 4.04 -15.80 13.68
C VAL A 101 3.11 -15.61 14.86
N LEU A 102 3.60 -14.94 15.89
CA LEU A 102 2.83 -14.42 17.02
C LEU A 102 2.72 -12.89 16.86
N GLY A 103 1.51 -12.36 16.93
CA GLY A 103 1.23 -10.94 16.76
C GLY A 103 1.03 -10.50 15.31
N PRO A 104 0.56 -9.25 15.10
CA PRO A 104 0.35 -8.65 13.78
C PRO A 104 1.68 -8.12 13.21
N LEU A 105 1.92 -8.30 11.92
CA LEU A 105 3.16 -7.85 11.25
C LEU A 105 3.38 -6.33 11.26
N THR A 106 2.33 -5.56 11.51
CA THR A 106 2.39 -4.09 11.63
C THR A 106 2.90 -3.60 12.98
N ASN A 107 2.90 -4.46 13.96
CA ASN A 107 3.34 -4.18 15.33
C ASN A 107 4.43 -5.16 15.73
N ASP A 108 4.86 -5.09 16.98
CA ASP A 108 5.82 -6.06 17.53
C ASP A 108 5.28 -7.48 17.31
N HIS A 109 6.13 -8.34 16.82
CA HIS A 109 5.77 -9.72 16.52
C HIS A 109 6.96 -10.65 16.64
N VAL A 110 6.67 -11.94 16.84
CA VAL A 110 7.69 -12.99 16.87
C VAL A 110 7.49 -13.92 15.69
N LEU A 111 8.52 -14.11 14.89
CA LEU A 111 8.53 -15.02 13.76
C LEU A 111 9.32 -16.28 14.10
N PHE A 112 8.67 -17.42 14.16
CA PHE A 112 9.30 -18.73 14.37
C PHE A 112 9.68 -19.35 13.03
N ILE A 113 10.98 -19.52 12.80
CA ILE A 113 11.55 -20.06 11.56
C ILE A 113 12.21 -21.39 11.91
N ARG A 114 11.74 -22.47 11.29
CA ARG A 114 12.35 -23.79 11.41
C ARG A 114 13.21 -24.06 10.18
N LYS A 115 14.45 -24.48 10.42
CA LYS A 115 15.36 -24.92 9.36
C LYS A 115 16.02 -26.24 9.78
N GLY A 116 15.49 -27.35 9.29
CA GLY A 116 15.86 -28.68 9.79
C GLY A 116 15.46 -28.83 11.27
N ASP A 117 16.40 -29.24 12.10
CA ASP A 117 16.21 -29.39 13.55
C ASP A 117 16.40 -28.09 14.34
N ALA A 118 16.86 -27.03 13.70
CA ALA A 118 17.03 -25.74 14.37
C ALA A 118 15.74 -24.92 14.34
N LEU A 119 15.35 -24.39 15.50
CA LEU A 119 14.28 -23.41 15.66
C LEU A 119 14.86 -22.05 16.02
N ARG A 120 14.50 -21.03 15.24
CA ARG A 120 14.88 -19.65 15.49
C ARG A 120 13.65 -18.79 15.69
N ALA A 121 13.65 -17.99 16.74
CA ALA A 121 12.66 -16.92 16.92
C ALA A 121 13.29 -15.58 16.59
N LYS A 122 12.68 -14.84 15.68
CA LYS A 122 12.99 -13.44 15.42
C LYS A 122 11.95 -12.58 16.12
N VAL A 123 12.37 -11.86 17.15
CA VAL A 123 11.56 -10.81 17.79
C VAL A 123 11.78 -9.55 16.98
N VAL A 124 10.72 -9.04 16.39
CA VAL A 124 10.78 -7.92 15.44
C VAL A 124 9.91 -6.78 15.96
N SER A 125 10.52 -5.61 16.13
CA SER A 125 9.82 -4.34 16.34
C SER A 125 9.91 -3.53 15.03
N PRO A 126 8.83 -3.49 14.21
CA PRO A 126 8.88 -2.91 12.88
C PRO A 126 8.95 -1.39 12.94
N GLY A 127 9.93 -0.81 12.25
CA GLY A 127 10.05 0.63 12.05
C GLY A 127 9.06 1.17 11.01
N MET A 128 9.30 2.38 10.53
CA MET A 128 8.38 3.04 9.59
C MET A 128 8.36 2.37 8.22
N TYR A 129 9.52 2.02 7.66
CA TYR A 129 9.61 1.46 6.31
C TYR A 129 8.84 0.14 6.15
N PRO A 130 9.03 -0.90 6.99
CA PRO A 130 8.25 -2.13 6.87
C PRO A 130 6.75 -1.92 7.05
N LYS A 131 6.32 -0.98 7.90
CA LYS A 131 4.89 -0.62 8.03
C LYS A 131 4.33 -0.04 6.72
N LEU A 132 5.04 0.90 6.10
CA LEU A 132 4.67 1.48 4.81
C LEU A 132 4.72 0.44 3.68
N LEU A 133 5.69 -0.47 3.73
CA LEU A 133 5.77 -1.57 2.77
C LEU A 133 4.59 -2.55 2.90
N LEU A 134 4.10 -2.81 4.13
CA LEU A 134 2.86 -3.57 4.35
C LEU A 134 1.62 -2.84 3.81
N VAL A 135 1.57 -1.50 3.94
CA VAL A 135 0.54 -0.66 3.29
C VAL A 135 0.59 -0.85 1.78
N HIS A 136 1.78 -0.73 1.17
CA HIS A 136 1.98 -0.94 -0.27
C HIS A 136 1.52 -2.34 -0.73
N LYS A 137 1.83 -3.38 0.05
CA LYS A 137 1.45 -4.77 -0.23
C LYS A 137 -0.02 -5.08 0.11
N GLY A 138 -0.82 -4.12 0.56
CA GLY A 138 -2.23 -4.30 0.98
C GLY A 138 -2.39 -5.19 2.22
N LYS A 139 -1.36 -5.31 3.07
CA LYS A 139 -1.33 -6.20 4.25
C LYS A 139 -1.38 -5.46 5.59
N ALA A 140 -1.52 -4.15 5.57
CA ALA A 140 -1.63 -3.31 6.76
C ALA A 140 -3.06 -3.18 7.32
N GLY A 141 -4.00 -4.00 6.82
CA GLY A 141 -5.39 -4.02 7.23
C GLY A 141 -6.35 -3.55 6.13
N TRP A 142 -7.65 -3.81 6.34
CA TRP A 142 -8.69 -3.58 5.33
C TRP A 142 -8.81 -2.11 4.90
N TRP A 143 -8.61 -1.18 5.85
CA TRP A 143 -8.67 0.26 5.57
C TRP A 143 -7.62 0.71 4.56
N PHE A 144 -6.36 0.31 4.77
CA PHE A 144 -5.29 0.61 3.83
C PHE A 144 -5.42 -0.14 2.50
N ALA A 145 -5.98 -1.36 2.51
CA ALA A 145 -6.31 -2.06 1.29
C ALA A 145 -7.37 -1.29 0.47
N PHE A 146 -8.43 -0.78 1.13
CA PHE A 146 -9.45 0.06 0.50
C PHE A 146 -8.85 1.35 -0.09
N LEU A 147 -7.99 2.06 0.65
CA LEU A 147 -7.28 3.25 0.13
C LEU A 147 -6.35 2.89 -1.04
N GLY A 148 -5.70 1.74 -1.00
CA GLY A 148 -4.87 1.24 -2.09
C GLY A 148 -5.66 0.99 -3.38
N TRP A 149 -6.81 0.32 -3.29
CA TRP A 149 -7.72 0.16 -4.42
C TRP A 149 -8.21 1.51 -4.95
N GLY A 150 -8.59 2.43 -4.06
CA GLY A 150 -8.98 3.78 -4.43
C GLY A 150 -7.89 4.54 -5.18
N ALA A 151 -6.63 4.44 -4.72
CA ALA A 151 -5.48 5.03 -5.40
C ALA A 151 -5.27 4.43 -6.80
N ALA A 152 -5.37 3.12 -6.95
CA ALA A 152 -5.25 2.45 -8.25
C ALA A 152 -6.36 2.90 -9.22
N PHE A 153 -7.63 2.93 -8.77
CA PHE A 153 -8.74 3.46 -9.59
C PHE A 153 -8.57 4.94 -9.91
N SER A 154 -8.07 5.75 -8.96
CA SER A 154 -7.79 7.16 -9.19
C SER A 154 -6.74 7.38 -10.27
N LEU A 155 -5.64 6.59 -10.26
CA LEU A 155 -4.62 6.64 -11.32
C LEU A 155 -5.21 6.27 -12.68
N LEU A 156 -5.99 5.19 -12.78
CA LEU A 156 -6.67 4.81 -14.02
C LEU A 156 -7.59 5.91 -14.51
N ALA A 157 -8.42 6.48 -13.63
CA ALA A 157 -9.31 7.59 -13.97
C ALA A 157 -8.53 8.83 -14.41
N ALA A 158 -7.38 9.13 -13.77
CA ALA A 158 -6.50 10.23 -14.14
C ALA A 158 -5.92 10.04 -15.55
N TYR A 159 -5.48 8.83 -15.90
CA TYR A 159 -5.02 8.53 -17.27
C TYR A 159 -6.14 8.65 -18.28
N VAL A 160 -7.32 8.06 -18.03
CA VAL A 160 -8.48 8.14 -18.94
C VAL A 160 -8.90 9.59 -19.16
N THR A 161 -9.05 10.36 -18.08
CA THR A 161 -9.43 11.77 -18.18
C THR A 161 -8.35 12.62 -18.83
N GLY A 162 -7.06 12.35 -18.55
CA GLY A 162 -5.92 12.98 -19.20
C GLY A 162 -5.92 12.74 -20.72
N ILE A 163 -6.10 11.49 -21.15
CA ILE A 163 -6.23 11.12 -22.56
C ILE A 163 -7.41 11.84 -23.21
N ALA A 164 -8.59 11.82 -22.57
CA ALA A 164 -9.78 12.46 -23.08
C ALA A 164 -9.61 13.99 -23.26
N LEU A 165 -8.91 14.64 -22.32
CA LEU A 165 -8.59 16.08 -22.43
C LEU A 165 -7.61 16.38 -23.56
N MET A 166 -6.58 15.54 -23.72
CA MET A 166 -5.58 15.70 -24.79
C MET A 166 -6.13 15.36 -26.16
N TRP A 167 -7.10 14.43 -26.26
CA TRP A 167 -7.72 14.03 -27.53
C TRP A 167 -8.41 15.18 -28.25
N LYS A 168 -8.92 16.15 -27.51
CA LYS A 168 -9.58 17.36 -28.04
C LYS A 168 -8.60 18.35 -28.68
N SER A 169 -7.28 18.17 -28.54
CA SER A 169 -6.25 19.04 -29.10
C SER A 169 -5.47 18.33 -30.22
N PRO A 170 -5.70 18.67 -31.51
CA PRO A 170 -5.07 17.96 -32.62
C PRO A 170 -3.53 17.93 -32.59
N GLY A 171 -2.90 19.03 -32.18
CA GLY A 171 -1.45 19.12 -32.09
C GLY A 171 -0.85 18.20 -31.01
N ARG A 172 -1.53 18.02 -29.90
CA ARG A 172 -1.07 17.17 -28.77
C ARG A 172 -1.41 15.70 -28.98
N ARG A 173 -2.43 15.38 -29.78
CA ARG A 173 -2.87 14.01 -30.03
C ARG A 173 -1.76 13.16 -30.67
N ARG A 174 -1.00 13.69 -31.63
CA ARG A 174 0.12 12.95 -32.25
C ARG A 174 1.21 12.65 -31.23
N LEU A 175 1.60 13.62 -30.42
CA LEU A 175 2.60 13.43 -29.37
C LEU A 175 2.13 12.38 -28.37
N MET A 176 0.87 12.44 -27.91
CA MET A 176 0.28 11.47 -26.99
C MET A 176 0.32 10.04 -27.55
N LEU A 177 -0.12 9.84 -28.80
CA LEU A 177 -0.10 8.51 -29.44
C LEU A 177 1.32 7.98 -29.61
N PHE A 178 2.27 8.85 -30.01
CA PHE A 178 3.67 8.46 -30.16
C PHE A 178 4.29 8.05 -28.81
N THR A 179 4.11 8.84 -27.76
CA THR A 179 4.65 8.53 -26.41
C THR A 179 3.98 7.29 -25.82
N ALA A 180 2.68 7.10 -26.01
CA ALA A 180 1.98 5.89 -25.57
C ALA A 180 2.52 4.64 -26.31
N ALA A 181 2.71 4.72 -27.62
CA ALA A 181 3.29 3.63 -28.41
C ALA A 181 4.71 3.28 -27.96
N LEU A 182 5.55 4.28 -27.67
CA LEU A 182 6.90 4.07 -27.13
C LEU A 182 6.86 3.38 -25.77
N GLY A 183 5.95 3.81 -24.85
CA GLY A 183 5.79 3.19 -23.54
C GLY A 183 5.37 1.73 -23.62
N VAL A 184 4.37 1.43 -24.47
CA VAL A 184 3.94 0.04 -24.72
C VAL A 184 5.09 -0.78 -25.33
N GLY A 185 5.78 -0.22 -26.32
CA GLY A 185 6.94 -0.87 -26.95
C GLY A 185 8.04 -1.21 -25.94
N ALA A 186 8.38 -0.28 -25.05
CA ALA A 186 9.37 -0.51 -24.01
C ALA A 186 8.99 -1.66 -23.05
N VAL A 187 7.70 -1.72 -22.65
CA VAL A 187 7.19 -2.82 -21.80
C VAL A 187 7.25 -4.16 -22.55
N VAL A 188 6.82 -4.20 -23.81
CA VAL A 188 6.85 -5.43 -24.63
C VAL A 188 8.30 -5.91 -24.82
N VAL A 189 9.22 -5.02 -25.17
CA VAL A 189 10.66 -5.37 -25.30
C VAL A 189 11.20 -5.89 -23.98
N GLY A 190 10.94 -5.21 -22.86
CA GLY A 190 11.36 -5.67 -21.54
C GLY A 190 10.81 -7.06 -21.21
N TYR A 191 9.55 -7.34 -21.52
CA TYR A 191 8.96 -8.67 -21.32
C TYR A 191 9.60 -9.77 -22.18
N LEU A 192 9.95 -9.44 -23.44
CA LEU A 192 10.60 -10.41 -24.35
C LEU A 192 12.05 -10.70 -24.00
N LEU A 193 12.68 -9.85 -23.15
CA LEU A 193 14.05 -10.02 -22.67
C LEU A 193 14.14 -10.78 -21.32
N LEU A 194 12.99 -11.10 -20.70
CA LEU A 194 12.90 -11.93 -19.49
C LEU A 194 13.05 -13.42 -19.83
#